data_4abf520c22e068e3e9113791078cbb2c
#
_entry.id   4abf520c22e068e3e9113791078cbb2c
#
_cell.length_a   1.000
_cell.length_b   1.000
_cell.length_c   1.000
_cell.angle_alpha   90.00
_cell.angle_beta   90.00
_cell.angle_gamma   90.00
#
_symmetry.space_group_name_H-M   'P 1'
#
loop_
_entity.id
_entity.type
_entity.pdbx_description
1 polymer ?
#
loop_
_entity_poly.entity_id
_entity_poly.type
_entity_poly.pdbx_seq_one_letter_code
_entity_poly.pdbx_strand_id
1 'polypeptide(L)'
;GRYLDEDKAYVYFKRYELKDQFEQAKSKGTLQTLLFIPNFLFQRIVFDWIGLYATNPFRVLFSIVIVNFIFSGIYSLLYSSVNYLTCLVSFNGLSEKVWTNLYFSAITFFTVGYGDCSPMGYFKIIAPIEGFIGVFLMSYFTVAFVRKILR
;
A
#
# COMPACT_ATOMS: atom_id res chain seq x y z
N GLY A 1 27.85 2.49 -11.45
CA GLY A 1 27.79 3.60 -11.69
C GLY A 1 26.76 4.55 -12.25
N ARG A 2 26.79 4.85 -13.51
CA ARG A 2 25.98 5.94 -14.14
C ARG A 2 24.49 5.88 -13.81
N TYR A 3 23.86 4.72 -13.89
CA TYR A 3 22.41 4.55 -13.66
C TYR A 3 21.98 4.81 -12.21
N LEU A 4 22.83 4.53 -11.24
CA LEU A 4 22.54 4.81 -9.83
C LEU A 4 22.54 6.32 -9.54
N ASP A 5 23.39 7.06 -10.22
CA ASP A 5 23.47 8.51 -10.05
C ASP A 5 22.30 9.23 -10.77
N GLU A 6 21.88 8.70 -11.93
CA GLU A 6 20.66 9.15 -12.62
C GLU A 6 19.40 8.91 -11.78
N ASP A 7 19.25 7.73 -11.14
CA ASP A 7 18.12 7.43 -10.27
C ASP A 7 18.09 8.36 -9.05
N LYS A 8 19.24 8.61 -8.43
CA LYS A 8 19.33 9.56 -7.32
C LYS A 8 18.94 10.97 -7.77
N ALA A 9 19.50 11.44 -8.88
CA ALA A 9 19.19 12.77 -9.42
C ALA A 9 17.68 12.89 -9.72
N TYR A 10 17.06 11.87 -10.32
CA TYR A 10 15.63 11.84 -10.59
C TYR A 10 14.78 11.91 -9.33
N VAL A 11 15.13 11.15 -8.28
CA VAL A 11 14.42 11.21 -6.99
C VAL A 11 14.55 12.57 -6.35
N TYR A 12 15.76 13.17 -6.35
CA TYR A 12 15.98 14.52 -5.83
C TYR A 12 15.16 15.56 -6.60
N PHE A 13 15.16 15.48 -7.93
CA PHE A 13 14.38 16.38 -8.78
C PHE A 13 12.88 16.29 -8.44
N LYS A 14 12.33 15.06 -8.33
CA LYS A 14 10.91 14.86 -8.02
C LYS A 14 10.54 15.34 -6.61
N ARG A 15 11.40 15.19 -5.64
CA ARG A 15 11.19 15.72 -4.30
C ARG A 15 11.19 17.25 -4.29
N TYR A 16 12.08 17.87 -5.08
CA TYR A 16 12.16 19.31 -5.19
C TYR A 16 10.94 19.88 -5.90
N GLU A 17 10.53 19.26 -7.01
CA GLU A 17 9.31 19.61 -7.76
C GLU A 17 8.07 19.57 -6.87
N LEU A 18 7.90 18.50 -6.08
CA LEU A 18 6.77 18.36 -5.16
C LEU A 18 6.78 19.45 -4.07
N LYS A 19 7.95 19.78 -3.55
CA LYS A 19 8.10 20.85 -2.55
C LYS A 19 7.79 22.22 -3.15
N ASP A 20 8.25 22.49 -4.36
CA ASP A 20 7.97 23.75 -5.06
C ASP A 20 6.48 23.91 -5.34
N GLN A 21 5.80 22.85 -5.82
CA GLN A 21 4.36 22.85 -6.00
C GLN A 21 3.59 23.15 -4.70
N PHE A 22 4.08 22.62 -3.56
CA PHE A 22 3.47 22.90 -2.26
C PHE A 22 3.66 24.36 -1.84
N GLU A 23 4.85 24.93 -2.02
CA GLU A 23 5.12 26.35 -1.72
C GLU A 23 4.30 27.28 -2.64
N GLN A 24 4.14 26.91 -3.91
CA GLN A 24 3.26 27.64 -4.84
C GLN A 24 1.79 27.58 -4.42
N ALA A 25 1.30 26.41 -3.96
CA ALA A 25 -0.06 26.29 -3.44
C ALA A 25 -0.25 27.18 -2.20
N LYS A 26 0.77 27.22 -1.33
CA LYS A 26 0.77 28.05 -0.12
C LYS A 26 0.73 29.55 -0.44
N SER A 27 1.44 30.00 -1.47
CA SER A 27 1.45 31.40 -1.90
C SER A 27 0.11 31.86 -2.51
N LYS A 28 -0.68 30.94 -3.06
CA LYS A 28 -1.99 31.21 -3.69
C LYS A 28 -3.15 31.30 -2.70
N GLY A 29 -2.94 30.94 -1.43
CA GLY A 29 -3.92 31.07 -0.36
C GLY A 29 -4.26 29.77 0.38
N THR A 30 -4.89 29.92 1.54
CA THR A 30 -5.17 28.83 2.47
C THR A 30 -6.07 27.75 1.88
N LEU A 31 -7.07 28.12 1.09
CA LEU A 31 -7.99 27.16 0.47
C LEU A 31 -7.28 26.26 -0.55
N GLN A 32 -6.41 26.82 -1.38
CA GLN A 32 -5.63 26.05 -2.35
C GLN A 32 -4.60 25.16 -1.68
N THR A 33 -3.99 25.61 -0.61
CA THR A 33 -3.12 24.78 0.22
C THR A 33 -3.88 23.57 0.78
N LEU A 34 -5.08 23.80 1.34
CA LEU A 34 -5.88 22.74 1.92
C LEU A 34 -6.28 21.67 0.89
N LEU A 35 -6.68 22.11 -0.32
CA LEU A 35 -7.01 21.21 -1.42
C LEU A 35 -5.79 20.45 -1.98
N PHE A 36 -4.59 21.00 -1.84
CA PHE A 36 -3.37 20.37 -2.31
C PHE A 36 -2.77 19.36 -1.32
N ILE A 37 -3.08 19.47 -0.01
CA ILE A 37 -2.56 18.57 1.05
C ILE A 37 -2.79 17.09 0.72
N PRO A 38 -3.99 16.62 0.35
CA PRO A 38 -4.19 15.20 0.07
C PRO A 38 -3.35 14.71 -1.11
N ASN A 39 -3.20 15.51 -2.16
CA ASN A 39 -2.34 15.20 -3.30
C ASN A 39 -0.85 15.15 -2.90
N PHE A 40 -0.41 16.12 -2.09
CA PHE A 40 0.96 16.16 -1.56
C PHE A 40 1.27 14.93 -0.70
N LEU A 41 0.38 14.57 0.23
CA LEU A 41 0.52 13.39 1.07
C LEU A 41 0.52 12.11 0.25
N PHE A 42 -0.40 11.99 -0.72
CA PHE A 42 -0.46 10.85 -1.62
C PHE A 42 0.85 10.67 -2.39
N GLN A 43 1.35 11.72 -3.03
CA GLN A 43 2.61 11.66 -3.77
C GLN A 43 3.80 11.33 -2.87
N ARG A 44 3.85 11.90 -1.68
CA ARG A 44 4.95 11.66 -0.74
C ARG A 44 4.94 10.26 -0.16
N ILE A 45 3.76 9.72 0.18
CA ILE A 45 3.65 8.36 0.74
C ILE A 45 3.83 7.32 -0.35
N VAL A 46 3.07 7.43 -1.45
CA VAL A 46 3.00 6.40 -2.47
C VAL A 46 4.24 6.40 -3.36
N PHE A 47 4.63 7.56 -3.89
CA PHE A 47 5.73 7.59 -4.85
C PHE A 47 7.10 7.72 -4.19
N ASP A 48 7.25 8.49 -3.11
CA ASP A 48 8.55 8.65 -2.46
C ASP A 48 8.83 7.54 -1.45
N TRP A 49 7.91 7.28 -0.50
CA TRP A 49 8.14 6.35 0.60
C TRP A 49 8.07 4.88 0.15
N ILE A 50 7.04 4.51 -0.60
CA ILE A 50 6.80 3.12 -1.01
C ILE A 50 7.79 2.69 -2.09
N GLY A 51 8.05 3.50 -3.10
CA GLY A 51 8.78 3.05 -4.29
C GLY A 51 9.92 3.91 -4.77
N LEU A 52 10.30 5.01 -4.08
CA LEU A 52 11.32 5.96 -4.58
C LEU A 52 11.08 6.33 -6.06
N TYR A 53 9.85 6.72 -6.39
CA TYR A 53 9.45 7.05 -7.76
C TYR A 53 9.71 5.91 -8.77
N ALA A 54 9.44 4.66 -8.35
CA ALA A 54 9.64 3.45 -9.14
C ALA A 54 11.10 3.19 -9.58
N THR A 55 12.08 3.67 -8.82
CA THR A 55 13.50 3.39 -9.10
C THR A 55 13.99 2.08 -8.47
N ASN A 56 13.32 1.60 -7.42
CA ASN A 56 13.74 0.40 -6.70
C ASN A 56 12.59 -0.61 -6.49
N PRO A 57 12.51 -1.70 -7.29
CA PRO A 57 11.46 -2.69 -7.19
C PRO A 57 11.48 -3.48 -5.87
N PHE A 58 12.65 -3.72 -5.28
CA PHE A 58 12.75 -4.43 -4.00
C PHE A 58 12.09 -3.65 -2.86
N ARG A 59 12.16 -2.31 -2.92
CA ARG A 59 11.51 -1.46 -1.93
C ARG A 59 9.99 -1.54 -2.04
N VAL A 60 9.45 -1.60 -3.25
CA VAL A 60 8.01 -1.81 -3.49
C VAL A 60 7.58 -3.18 -2.96
N LEU A 61 8.35 -4.23 -3.25
CA LEU A 61 8.08 -5.58 -2.74
C LEU A 61 8.04 -5.61 -1.21
N PHE A 62 9.00 -4.96 -0.55
CA PHE A 62 9.03 -4.86 0.91
C PHE A 62 7.81 -4.10 1.45
N SER A 63 7.38 -3.03 0.75
CA SER A 63 6.17 -2.28 1.11
C SER A 63 4.90 -3.12 0.97
N ILE A 64 4.81 -4.00 -0.03
CA ILE A 64 3.72 -4.97 -0.18
C ILE A 64 3.62 -5.87 1.07
N VAL A 65 4.74 -6.42 1.51
CA VAL A 65 4.79 -7.27 2.71
C VAL A 65 4.34 -6.49 3.95
N ILE A 66 4.83 -5.27 4.13
CA ILE A 66 4.42 -4.40 5.26
C ILE A 66 2.92 -4.13 5.23
N VAL A 67 2.34 -3.80 4.07
CA VAL A 67 0.90 -3.51 3.94
C VAL A 67 0.07 -4.74 4.30
N ASN A 68 0.46 -5.95 3.88
CA ASN A 68 -0.19 -7.20 4.30
C ASN A 68 -0.19 -7.37 5.82
N PHE A 69 0.96 -7.14 6.48
CA PHE A 69 1.02 -7.20 7.94
C PHE A 69 0.16 -6.15 8.63
N ILE A 70 0.07 -4.93 8.07
CA ILE A 70 -0.79 -3.87 8.58
C ILE A 70 -2.27 -4.29 8.51
N PHE A 71 -2.75 -4.80 7.37
CA PHE A 71 -4.14 -5.24 7.23
C PHE A 71 -4.44 -6.46 8.10
N SER A 72 -3.54 -7.44 8.18
CA SER A 72 -3.65 -8.56 9.12
C SER A 72 -3.76 -8.08 10.57
N GLY A 73 -2.99 -7.07 10.96
CA GLY A 73 -3.08 -6.41 12.26
C GLY A 73 -4.42 -5.72 12.47
N ILE A 74 -4.94 -4.99 11.47
CA ILE A 74 -6.26 -4.35 11.52
C ILE A 74 -7.37 -5.39 11.74
N TYR A 75 -7.35 -6.50 10.98
CA TYR A 75 -8.31 -7.60 11.18
C TYR A 75 -8.20 -8.20 12.57
N SER A 76 -7.00 -8.36 13.10
CA SER A 76 -6.78 -8.89 14.46
C SER A 76 -7.27 -7.96 15.54
N LEU A 77 -7.06 -6.65 15.42
CA LEU A 77 -7.44 -5.63 16.38
C LEU A 77 -8.95 -5.37 16.39
N LEU A 78 -9.59 -5.37 15.22
CA LEU A 78 -11.02 -5.11 15.08
C LEU A 78 -11.88 -6.38 15.25
N TYR A 79 -11.26 -7.53 15.50
CA TYR A 79 -11.99 -8.78 15.68
C TYR A 79 -12.94 -8.71 16.85
N SER A 80 -14.22 -9.00 16.62
CA SER A 80 -15.29 -8.97 17.63
C SER A 80 -16.39 -9.96 17.24
N SER A 81 -17.44 -10.07 18.05
CA SER A 81 -18.62 -10.88 17.74
C SER A 81 -19.37 -10.43 16.46
N VAL A 82 -19.18 -9.19 16.02
CA VAL A 82 -19.79 -8.63 14.82
C VAL A 82 -18.81 -8.63 13.64
N ASN A 83 -17.53 -8.40 13.91
CA ASN A 83 -16.46 -8.30 12.92
C ASN A 83 -15.59 -9.55 13.01
N TYR A 84 -15.75 -10.48 12.10
CA TYR A 84 -15.01 -11.74 12.09
C TYR A 84 -14.86 -12.29 10.67
N LEU A 85 -14.00 -13.29 10.52
CA LEU A 85 -13.86 -14.06 9.31
C LEU A 85 -14.57 -15.38 9.49
N THR A 86 -15.41 -15.75 8.53
CA THR A 86 -15.99 -17.08 8.45
C THR A 86 -15.17 -17.90 7.47
N CYS A 87 -14.37 -18.83 7.97
CA CYS A 87 -13.54 -19.71 7.15
C CYS A 87 -14.02 -21.16 7.23
N LEU A 88 -13.89 -21.88 6.12
CA LEU A 88 -14.25 -23.31 6.04
C LEU A 88 -13.35 -24.20 6.91
N VAL A 89 -12.09 -23.77 7.08
CA VAL A 89 -11.14 -24.44 7.97
C VAL A 89 -10.92 -23.53 9.19
N SER A 90 -11.33 -24.03 10.35
CA SER A 90 -11.10 -23.34 11.63
C SER A 90 -9.86 -23.93 12.28
N PHE A 91 -8.88 -23.10 12.47
CA PHE A 91 -7.72 -23.42 13.28
C PHE A 91 -8.04 -23.11 14.75
N ASN A 92 -7.58 -23.91 15.71
CA ASN A 92 -7.88 -23.74 17.15
C ASN A 92 -6.68 -23.10 17.88
N GLY A 93 -6.84 -21.88 18.40
CA GLY A 93 -5.82 -21.20 19.21
C GLY A 93 -5.58 -19.72 18.89
N LEU A 94 -4.86 -19.02 19.72
CA LEU A 94 -4.57 -17.59 19.54
C LEU A 94 -3.62 -17.34 18.34
N SER A 95 -2.64 -18.20 18.17
CA SER A 95 -1.71 -18.15 17.01
C SER A 95 -2.43 -18.38 15.67
N GLU A 96 -3.48 -19.18 15.70
CA GLU A 96 -4.25 -19.55 14.51
C GLU A 96 -5.09 -18.40 13.98
N LYS A 97 -5.64 -17.54 14.85
CA LYS A 97 -6.33 -16.33 14.43
C LYS A 97 -5.40 -15.36 13.69
N VAL A 98 -4.17 -15.24 14.14
CA VAL A 98 -3.17 -14.39 13.47
C VAL A 98 -2.85 -14.95 12.08
N TRP A 99 -2.63 -16.26 11.97
CA TRP A 99 -2.37 -16.91 10.68
C TRP A 99 -3.56 -16.84 9.74
N THR A 100 -4.79 -17.03 10.25
CA THR A 100 -6.01 -16.88 9.45
C THR A 100 -6.17 -15.46 8.92
N ASN A 101 -5.94 -14.45 9.76
CA ASN A 101 -6.01 -13.05 9.35
C ASN A 101 -4.91 -12.69 8.34
N LEU A 102 -3.69 -13.21 8.53
CA LEU A 102 -2.59 -13.01 7.59
C LEU A 102 -2.86 -13.69 6.24
N TYR A 103 -3.37 -14.91 6.27
CA TYR A 103 -3.79 -15.65 5.09
C TYR A 103 -4.89 -14.91 4.34
N PHE A 104 -5.95 -14.48 5.06
CA PHE A 104 -7.05 -13.72 4.46
C PHE A 104 -6.57 -12.41 3.84
N SER A 105 -5.73 -11.65 4.55
CA SER A 105 -5.10 -10.44 4.02
C SER A 105 -4.32 -10.75 2.75
N ALA A 106 -3.49 -11.79 2.73
CA ALA A 106 -2.70 -12.14 1.56
C ALA A 106 -3.57 -12.49 0.34
N ILE A 107 -4.59 -13.37 0.49
CA ILE A 107 -5.45 -13.75 -0.64
C ILE A 107 -6.33 -12.59 -1.14
N THR A 108 -6.68 -11.67 -0.27
CA THR A 108 -7.44 -10.45 -0.61
C THR A 108 -6.54 -9.45 -1.33
N PHE A 109 -5.35 -9.19 -0.79
CA PHE A 109 -4.38 -8.27 -1.36
C PHE A 109 -3.93 -8.69 -2.76
N PHE A 110 -3.59 -9.97 -2.95
CA PHE A 110 -3.21 -10.51 -4.26
C PHE A 110 -4.42 -10.82 -5.17
N THR A 111 -5.63 -10.49 -4.72
CA THR A 111 -6.89 -10.72 -5.47
C THR A 111 -7.10 -12.18 -5.89
N VAL A 112 -6.55 -13.12 -5.14
CA VAL A 112 -6.69 -14.56 -5.39
C VAL A 112 -8.10 -15.03 -5.05
N GLY A 113 -8.58 -14.69 -3.84
CA GLY A 113 -9.96 -14.89 -3.41
C GLY A 113 -10.48 -16.33 -3.56
N TYR A 114 -9.86 -17.30 -2.90
CA TYR A 114 -10.30 -18.72 -2.97
C TYR A 114 -11.74 -18.94 -2.50
N GLY A 115 -12.33 -17.99 -1.78
CA GLY A 115 -13.70 -18.10 -1.28
C GLY A 115 -13.86 -18.98 -0.04
N ASP A 116 -12.78 -19.48 0.51
CA ASP A 116 -12.71 -20.30 1.72
C ASP A 116 -12.87 -19.48 3.01
N CYS A 117 -12.58 -18.19 2.94
CA CYS A 117 -12.80 -17.22 4.01
C CYS A 117 -13.67 -16.06 3.52
N SER A 118 -14.70 -15.71 4.29
CA SER A 118 -15.61 -14.60 4.00
C SER A 118 -15.59 -13.56 5.11
N PRO A 119 -15.44 -12.27 4.77
CA PRO A 119 -15.44 -11.20 5.77
C PRO A 119 -16.85 -10.89 6.27
N MET A 120 -17.01 -10.60 7.58
CA MET A 120 -18.26 -10.20 8.20
C MET A 120 -18.13 -8.82 8.87
N GLY A 121 -19.26 -8.15 9.07
CA GLY A 121 -19.30 -6.80 9.66
C GLY A 121 -18.51 -5.78 8.86
N TYR A 122 -17.70 -4.96 9.53
CA TYR A 122 -16.87 -3.93 8.89
C TYR A 122 -15.76 -4.50 7.99
N PHE A 123 -15.41 -5.77 8.15
CA PHE A 123 -14.42 -6.40 7.26
C PHE A 123 -14.88 -6.44 5.80
N LYS A 124 -16.20 -6.43 5.55
CA LYS A 124 -16.76 -6.29 4.19
C LYS A 124 -16.41 -4.97 3.50
N ILE A 125 -16.08 -3.94 4.28
CA ILE A 125 -15.67 -2.62 3.74
C ILE A 125 -14.14 -2.57 3.62
N ILE A 126 -13.43 -3.14 4.60
CA ILE A 126 -11.97 -3.11 4.65
C ILE A 126 -11.36 -3.97 3.54
N ALA A 127 -11.91 -5.16 3.30
CA ALA A 127 -11.37 -6.10 2.32
C ALA A 127 -11.34 -5.55 0.87
N PRO A 128 -12.38 -4.92 0.33
CA PRO A 128 -12.31 -4.29 -0.99
C PRO A 128 -11.28 -3.15 -1.07
N ILE A 129 -11.10 -2.37 0.01
CA ILE A 129 -10.09 -1.31 0.07
C ILE A 129 -8.69 -1.93 0.01
N GLU A 130 -8.46 -3.01 0.78
CA GLU A 130 -7.21 -3.77 0.74
C GLU A 130 -6.93 -4.32 -0.66
N GLY A 131 -7.91 -4.96 -1.30
CA GLY A 131 -7.77 -5.48 -2.66
C GLY A 131 -7.44 -4.39 -3.67
N PHE A 132 -8.07 -3.21 -3.57
CA PHE A 132 -7.75 -2.07 -4.42
C PHE A 132 -6.30 -1.60 -4.23
N ILE A 133 -5.84 -1.48 -2.98
CA ILE A 133 -4.45 -1.14 -2.65
C ILE A 133 -3.50 -2.21 -3.19
N GLY A 134 -3.88 -3.49 -3.10
CA GLY A 134 -3.11 -4.61 -3.63
C GLY A 134 -2.89 -4.50 -5.14
N VAL A 135 -3.96 -4.33 -5.91
CA VAL A 135 -3.88 -4.14 -7.37
C VAL A 135 -3.01 -2.95 -7.74
N PHE A 136 -3.17 -1.84 -7.02
CA PHE A 136 -2.36 -0.65 -7.24
C PHE A 136 -0.86 -0.90 -6.99
N LEU A 137 -0.50 -1.52 -5.85
CA LEU A 137 0.89 -1.79 -5.50
C LEU A 137 1.53 -2.85 -6.41
N MET A 138 0.78 -3.85 -6.87
CA MET A 138 1.24 -4.85 -7.85
C MET A 138 1.52 -4.20 -9.20
N SER A 139 0.65 -3.31 -9.66
CA SER A 139 0.86 -2.53 -10.90
C SER A 139 2.10 -1.63 -10.78
N TYR A 140 2.25 -0.97 -9.64
CA TYR A 140 3.41 -0.12 -9.37
C TYR A 140 4.71 -0.92 -9.29
N PHE A 141 4.69 -2.12 -8.68
CA PHE A 141 5.81 -3.05 -8.69
C PHE A 141 6.21 -3.44 -10.11
N THR A 142 5.23 -3.78 -10.96
CA THR A 142 5.49 -4.14 -12.36
C THR A 142 6.19 -3.00 -13.11
N VAL A 143 5.73 -1.76 -12.95
CA VAL A 143 6.39 -0.59 -13.56
C VAL A 143 7.83 -0.42 -13.06
N ALA A 144 8.05 -0.54 -11.74
CA ALA A 144 9.38 -0.42 -11.15
C ALA A 144 10.33 -1.53 -11.63
N PHE A 145 9.80 -2.75 -11.79
CA PHE A 145 10.54 -3.92 -12.23
C PHE A 145 10.94 -3.79 -13.72
N VAL A 146 9.98 -3.45 -14.59
CA VAL A 146 10.22 -3.21 -16.02
C VAL A 146 11.26 -2.10 -16.22
N ARG A 147 11.12 -0.99 -15.49
CA ARG A 147 12.10 0.10 -15.54
C ARG A 147 13.51 -0.36 -15.14
N LYS A 148 13.62 -1.30 -14.22
CA LYS A 148 14.91 -1.84 -13.77
C LYS A 148 15.53 -2.79 -14.79
N ILE A 149 14.72 -3.54 -15.53
CA ILE A 149 15.19 -4.51 -16.55
C ILE A 149 15.61 -3.80 -17.84
N LEU A 150 14.86 -2.78 -18.27
CA LEU A 150 15.10 -2.07 -19.54
C LEU A 150 16.28 -1.09 -19.48
N ARG A 151 16.95 -0.99 -18.36
CA ARG A 151 18.17 -0.21 -18.16
C ARG A 151 19.42 -1.07 -18.13
#